data_ef0b053eacf0f860b259561f1ca44070
#
_entry.id   ef0b053eacf0f860b259561f1ca44070
#
_cell.length_a   1.000
_cell.length_b   1.000
_cell.length_c   1.000
_cell.angle_alpha   90.00
_cell.angle_beta   90.00
_cell.angle_gamma   90.00
#
_symmetry.space_group_name_H-M   'P 1'
#
loop_
_entity.id
_entity.type
_entity.pdbx_description
1 polymer ?
#
loop_
_entity_poly.entity_id
_entity_poly.type
_entity_poly.pdbx_seq_one_letter_code
_entity_poly.pdbx_strand_id
1 'polypeptide(L)'
;MLLCGWLAAPPNRAQQPQQPEETPAVRIGVTVENVVAPVLVFDKDGSYVNNIRPDQFHLYDNTKEQNISVDVVYQPISLVIAIQANSHVEQLLPHVQKIGNLITPLLIGDQGEAALIAYDARIRVLQDFTSDPDKITQQVKKIYPGSTSNRLIDAVVDGTRMLTTRPKNRRRILMVIGETRDVGSEGRSREALLGLQFANVLFYGVDMSRFMNVLTAPQPVPRSDNLPPAMHPMPSGVPATPTTVAQLYGTNGGTAEFIPLMVEVFKDVKAIFKDNPIEVFTKGTGGSEFGFHGLHSLEEAMQKAGEELHSQYTISYNPNNKDEGGFHHIVVQVGGHPEVERVQTRPGYWLAPK
;
A
#
# COMPACT_ATOMS: atom_id res chain seq x y z
N MET A 1 -32.10 83.70 -5.01
CA MET A 1 -31.45 82.90 -6.06
C MET A 1 -30.86 81.67 -5.41
N LEU A 2 -31.63 80.61 -5.41
CA LEU A 2 -31.23 79.33 -4.77
C LEU A 2 -30.81 78.35 -5.87
N LEU A 3 -29.55 77.94 -5.86
CA LEU A 3 -28.99 76.92 -6.77
C LEU A 3 -29.12 75.55 -6.10
N CYS A 4 -30.01 74.70 -6.64
CA CYS A 4 -30.08 73.29 -6.30
C CYS A 4 -29.02 72.52 -7.07
N GLY A 5 -27.98 72.00 -6.37
CA GLY A 5 -27.02 71.05 -6.92
C GLY A 5 -27.61 69.62 -6.89
N TRP A 6 -27.72 69.01 -8.06
CA TRP A 6 -28.00 67.58 -8.21
C TRP A 6 -26.74 66.77 -8.00
N LEU A 7 -26.73 65.92 -6.92
CA LEU A 7 -25.75 64.88 -6.72
C LEU A 7 -26.17 63.64 -7.50
N ALA A 8 -25.49 63.30 -8.56
CA ALA A 8 -25.68 62.04 -9.28
C ALA A 8 -24.97 60.91 -8.52
N ALA A 9 -25.68 59.88 -8.12
CA ALA A 9 -25.13 58.65 -7.55
C ALA A 9 -24.40 57.82 -8.60
N PRO A 10 -23.29 57.19 -8.28
CA PRO A 10 -22.55 56.33 -9.25
C PRO A 10 -23.32 55.03 -9.51
N PRO A 11 -23.26 54.45 -10.71
CA PRO A 11 -23.94 53.21 -11.05
C PRO A 11 -23.38 52.03 -10.28
N ASN A 12 -24.25 51.25 -9.71
CA ASN A 12 -23.96 50.02 -9.01
C ASN A 12 -23.39 48.97 -10.00
N ARG A 13 -22.10 48.70 -9.93
CA ARG A 13 -21.48 47.65 -10.72
C ARG A 13 -21.94 46.31 -10.16
N ALA A 14 -22.78 45.59 -10.88
CA ALA A 14 -23.12 44.21 -10.62
C ALA A 14 -21.81 43.38 -10.60
N GLN A 15 -21.53 42.74 -9.48
CA GLN A 15 -20.45 41.75 -9.36
C GLN A 15 -20.76 40.58 -10.31
N GLN A 16 -19.91 40.38 -11.29
CA GLN A 16 -19.88 39.15 -12.09
C GLN A 16 -19.62 37.96 -11.17
N PRO A 17 -20.34 36.83 -11.36
CA PRO A 17 -20.02 35.60 -10.63
C PRO A 17 -18.57 35.21 -10.93
N GLN A 18 -17.73 35.10 -9.90
CA GLN A 18 -16.41 34.53 -10.01
C GLN A 18 -16.56 33.08 -10.46
N GLN A 19 -16.04 32.76 -11.65
CA GLN A 19 -15.80 31.38 -12.06
C GLN A 19 -14.92 30.71 -11.01
N PRO A 20 -15.19 29.43 -10.63
CA PRO A 20 -14.27 28.69 -9.78
C PRO A 20 -12.89 28.66 -10.44
N GLU A 21 -11.89 29.17 -9.76
CA GLU A 21 -10.48 29.00 -10.17
C GLU A 21 -10.23 27.49 -10.29
N GLU A 22 -10.09 27.00 -11.50
CA GLU A 22 -9.53 25.68 -11.78
C GLU A 22 -8.12 25.64 -11.19
N THR A 23 -7.97 24.91 -10.07
CA THR A 23 -6.67 24.61 -9.49
C THR A 23 -5.80 23.99 -10.60
N PRO A 24 -4.62 24.53 -10.91
CA PRO A 24 -3.79 23.99 -11.99
C PRO A 24 -3.49 22.53 -11.68
N ALA A 25 -3.97 21.65 -12.56
CA ALA A 25 -3.60 20.24 -12.49
C ALA A 25 -2.08 20.15 -12.59
N VAL A 26 -1.44 19.66 -11.51
CA VAL A 26 0.00 19.42 -11.51
C VAL A 26 0.27 18.38 -12.61
N ARG A 27 0.76 18.83 -13.74
CA ARG A 27 1.24 17.96 -14.81
C ARG A 27 2.57 17.38 -14.37
N ILE A 28 2.53 16.20 -13.75
CA ILE A 28 3.74 15.42 -13.49
C ILE A 28 4.16 14.83 -14.83
N GLY A 29 5.06 15.51 -15.53
CA GLY A 29 5.67 15.03 -16.76
C GLY A 29 6.72 13.94 -16.44
N VAL A 30 6.30 12.79 -15.88
CA VAL A 30 7.21 11.67 -15.67
C VAL A 30 7.09 10.74 -16.86
N THR A 31 8.17 10.63 -17.63
CA THR A 31 8.30 9.61 -18.66
C THR A 31 8.65 8.30 -17.98
N VAL A 32 7.73 7.34 -17.98
CA VAL A 32 8.01 5.97 -17.51
C VAL A 32 8.90 5.31 -18.54
N GLU A 33 10.19 5.22 -18.26
CA GLU A 33 11.16 4.54 -19.14
C GLU A 33 11.17 3.03 -18.91
N ASN A 34 10.99 2.60 -17.67
CA ASN A 34 11.03 1.19 -17.28
C ASN A 34 9.94 0.90 -16.23
N VAL A 35 9.12 -0.09 -16.53
CA VAL A 35 8.07 -0.60 -15.64
C VAL A 35 8.61 -1.86 -14.98
N VAL A 36 8.50 -1.92 -13.65
CA VAL A 36 8.86 -3.11 -12.87
C VAL A 36 7.58 -3.75 -12.34
N ALA A 37 7.36 -5.01 -12.67
CA ALA A 37 6.26 -5.83 -12.20
C ALA A 37 6.81 -6.95 -11.29
N PRO A 38 6.57 -6.87 -9.98
CA PRO A 38 6.86 -7.99 -9.08
C PRO A 38 5.85 -9.11 -9.36
N VAL A 39 6.31 -10.35 -9.41
CA VAL A 39 5.49 -11.52 -9.74
C VAL A 39 5.68 -12.62 -8.72
N LEU A 40 4.58 -13.10 -8.17
CA LEU A 40 4.51 -14.30 -7.34
C LEU A 40 3.74 -15.38 -8.09
N VAL A 41 4.25 -16.58 -8.07
CA VAL A 41 3.63 -17.73 -8.72
C VAL A 41 3.30 -18.77 -7.67
N PHE A 42 2.06 -19.26 -7.68
CA PHE A 42 1.53 -20.19 -6.67
C PHE A 42 1.05 -21.46 -7.35
N ASP A 43 1.28 -22.57 -6.65
CA ASP A 43 0.68 -23.86 -6.96
C ASP A 43 -0.74 -23.99 -6.37
N LYS A 44 -1.35 -25.17 -6.52
CA LYS A 44 -2.69 -25.49 -6.02
C LYS A 44 -2.79 -25.48 -4.50
N ASP A 45 -1.68 -25.72 -3.81
CA ASP A 45 -1.60 -25.75 -2.34
C ASP A 45 -1.31 -24.35 -1.78
N GLY A 46 -1.12 -23.37 -2.65
CA GLY A 46 -0.78 -21.98 -2.30
C GLY A 46 0.69 -21.78 -1.95
N SER A 47 1.56 -22.74 -2.25
CA SER A 47 3.00 -22.64 -2.10
C SER A 47 3.62 -21.89 -3.27
N TYR A 48 4.78 -21.26 -3.05
CA TYR A 48 5.48 -20.53 -4.12
C TYR A 48 6.14 -21.49 -5.10
N VAL A 49 5.90 -21.27 -6.40
CA VAL A 49 6.58 -21.98 -7.47
C VAL A 49 7.85 -21.21 -7.85
N ASN A 50 8.99 -21.79 -7.53
CA ASN A 50 10.32 -21.24 -7.79
C ASN A 50 10.96 -21.93 -9.02
N ASN A 51 12.08 -21.37 -9.51
CA ASN A 51 12.87 -21.92 -10.62
C ASN A 51 12.18 -21.92 -12.00
N ILE A 52 11.20 -21.03 -12.20
CA ILE A 52 10.61 -20.78 -13.53
C ILE A 52 11.64 -20.02 -14.38
N ARG A 53 11.88 -20.50 -15.60
CA ARG A 53 12.84 -19.86 -16.50
C ARG A 53 12.30 -18.57 -17.09
N PRO A 54 13.16 -17.58 -17.40
CA PRO A 54 12.76 -16.29 -17.98
C PRO A 54 11.91 -16.41 -19.26
N ASP A 55 12.22 -17.41 -20.11
CA ASP A 55 11.53 -17.66 -21.39
C ASP A 55 10.10 -18.20 -21.24
N GLN A 56 9.70 -18.58 -20.03
CA GLN A 56 8.37 -19.09 -19.72
C GLN A 56 7.40 -18.00 -19.26
N PHE A 57 7.90 -16.78 -18.99
CA PHE A 57 7.05 -15.66 -18.63
C PHE A 57 6.60 -14.89 -19.87
N HIS A 58 5.32 -14.56 -19.89
CA HIS A 58 4.71 -13.67 -20.89
C HIS A 58 3.99 -12.54 -20.15
N LEU A 59 4.27 -11.30 -20.52
CA LEU A 59 3.62 -10.14 -19.94
C LEU A 59 2.88 -9.36 -21.01
N TYR A 60 1.63 -9.05 -20.70
CA TYR A 60 0.75 -8.25 -21.54
C TYR A 60 0.43 -6.93 -20.85
N ASP A 61 0.56 -5.83 -21.58
CA ASP A 61 0.21 -4.49 -21.17
C ASP A 61 -0.91 -3.97 -22.09
N ASN A 62 -2.11 -3.74 -21.55
CA ASN A 62 -3.31 -3.47 -22.33
C ASN A 62 -3.52 -4.48 -23.48
N THR A 63 -3.35 -5.77 -23.20
CA THR A 63 -3.44 -6.88 -24.16
C THR A 63 -2.30 -7.00 -25.18
N LYS A 64 -1.35 -6.06 -25.20
CA LYS A 64 -0.17 -6.13 -26.06
C LYS A 64 0.98 -6.84 -25.34
N GLU A 65 1.51 -7.88 -25.96
CA GLU A 65 2.70 -8.56 -25.44
C GLU A 65 3.91 -7.65 -25.42
N GLN A 66 4.66 -7.69 -24.34
CA GLN A 66 5.81 -6.85 -24.10
C GLN A 66 7.11 -7.64 -24.19
N ASN A 67 8.17 -6.97 -24.62
CA ASN A 67 9.52 -7.53 -24.52
C ASN A 67 10.02 -7.32 -23.08
N ILE A 68 10.14 -8.42 -22.34
CA ILE A 68 10.43 -8.41 -20.92
C ILE A 68 11.86 -8.86 -20.60
N SER A 69 12.38 -8.36 -19.50
CA SER A 69 13.55 -8.92 -18.80
C SER A 69 13.09 -9.47 -17.45
N VAL A 70 13.43 -10.71 -17.18
CA VAL A 70 13.12 -11.36 -15.90
C VAL A 70 14.42 -11.48 -15.10
N ASP A 71 14.47 -10.80 -13.96
CA ASP A 71 15.62 -10.91 -13.07
C ASP A 71 15.48 -12.19 -12.23
N VAL A 72 16.35 -13.14 -12.50
CA VAL A 72 16.52 -14.39 -11.73
C VAL A 72 17.66 -14.30 -10.72
N VAL A 73 18.41 -13.19 -10.75
CA VAL A 73 19.51 -12.94 -9.83
C VAL A 73 18.99 -12.15 -8.62
N TYR A 74 19.42 -12.60 -7.44
CA TYR A 74 19.12 -11.89 -6.20
C TYR A 74 19.61 -10.43 -6.27
N GLN A 75 18.67 -9.49 -6.23
CA GLN A 75 18.97 -8.06 -6.11
C GLN A 75 18.97 -7.66 -4.64
N PRO A 76 20.01 -6.97 -4.15
CA PRO A 76 20.02 -6.48 -2.79
C PRO A 76 18.81 -5.59 -2.49
N ILE A 77 18.27 -5.68 -1.28
CA ILE A 77 17.10 -4.94 -0.86
C ILE A 77 17.50 -3.63 -0.18
N SER A 78 16.83 -2.53 -0.52
CA SER A 78 16.78 -1.32 0.27
C SER A 78 15.37 -1.22 0.86
N LEU A 79 15.28 -1.35 2.18
CA LEU A 79 14.04 -1.40 2.94
C LEU A 79 13.86 -0.14 3.78
N VAL A 80 12.71 0.51 3.68
CA VAL A 80 12.27 1.48 4.69
C VAL A 80 11.15 0.83 5.52
N ILE A 81 11.30 0.83 6.83
CA ILE A 81 10.26 0.40 7.76
C ILE A 81 9.68 1.62 8.43
N ALA A 82 8.40 1.89 8.18
CA ALA A 82 7.66 2.96 8.83
C ALA A 82 6.74 2.37 9.91
N ILE A 83 7.00 2.74 11.16
CA ILE A 83 6.29 2.20 12.33
C ILE A 83 5.42 3.28 12.92
N GLN A 84 4.12 2.99 13.05
CA GLN A 84 3.21 3.85 13.78
C GLN A 84 3.61 3.92 15.27
N ALA A 85 3.72 5.13 15.79
CA ALA A 85 4.15 5.39 17.15
C ALA A 85 3.32 6.50 17.79
N ASN A 86 2.00 6.50 17.55
CA ASN A 86 1.10 7.39 18.27
C ASN A 86 0.62 6.76 19.59
N SER A 87 -0.08 7.53 20.42
CA SER A 87 -0.59 7.05 21.71
C SER A 87 -1.63 5.93 21.58
N HIS A 88 -2.28 5.81 20.42
CA HIS A 88 -3.29 4.79 20.20
C HIS A 88 -2.68 3.38 20.16
N VAL A 89 -1.48 3.22 19.60
CA VAL A 89 -0.77 1.95 19.50
C VAL A 89 0.26 1.72 20.62
N GLU A 90 0.27 2.55 21.67
CA GLU A 90 1.24 2.49 22.76
C GLU A 90 1.39 1.07 23.36
N GLN A 91 0.28 0.36 23.57
CA GLN A 91 0.28 -0.99 24.13
C GLN A 91 0.93 -2.03 23.19
N LEU A 92 1.06 -1.73 21.88
CA LEU A 92 1.67 -2.62 20.89
C LEU A 92 3.17 -2.36 20.73
N LEU A 93 3.67 -1.18 21.08
CA LEU A 93 5.07 -0.81 20.89
C LEU A 93 6.07 -1.80 21.52
N PRO A 94 5.84 -2.36 22.72
CA PRO A 94 6.73 -3.39 23.28
C PRO A 94 6.84 -4.64 22.43
N HIS A 95 5.83 -4.94 21.62
CA HIS A 95 5.82 -6.07 20.71
C HIS A 95 6.57 -5.74 19.42
N VAL A 96 6.31 -4.55 18.88
CA VAL A 96 7.03 -4.03 17.72
C VAL A 96 8.53 -3.89 18.01
N GLN A 97 8.91 -3.51 19.23
CA GLN A 97 10.32 -3.41 19.64
C GLN A 97 11.10 -4.73 19.54
N LYS A 98 10.41 -5.88 19.55
CA LYS A 98 11.05 -7.21 19.44
C LYS A 98 11.42 -7.58 18.01
N ILE A 99 10.78 -7.00 16.99
CA ILE A 99 11.04 -7.35 15.59
C ILE A 99 12.40 -6.87 15.07
N GLY A 100 13.05 -5.96 15.75
CA GLY A 100 14.33 -5.40 15.31
C GLY A 100 15.35 -6.47 14.91
N ASN A 101 15.41 -7.58 15.66
CA ASN A 101 16.34 -8.69 15.41
C ASN A 101 15.94 -9.53 14.19
N LEU A 102 14.70 -9.42 13.71
CA LEU A 102 14.17 -10.22 12.61
C LEU A 102 14.34 -9.53 11.24
N ILE A 103 14.52 -8.21 11.23
CA ILE A 103 14.58 -7.42 9.99
C ILE A 103 15.69 -7.91 9.07
N THR A 104 16.91 -7.99 9.58
CA THR A 104 18.06 -8.42 8.76
C THR A 104 17.93 -9.85 8.27
N PRO A 105 17.75 -10.88 9.14
CA PRO A 105 17.75 -12.25 8.68
C PRO A 105 16.53 -12.63 7.83
N LEU A 106 15.36 -12.02 8.05
CA LEU A 106 14.15 -12.39 7.33
C LEU A 106 13.91 -11.56 6.08
N LEU A 107 14.22 -10.25 6.11
CA LEU A 107 13.79 -9.33 5.05
C LEU A 107 14.91 -8.93 4.11
N ILE A 108 16.02 -8.43 4.63
CA ILE A 108 17.07 -7.80 3.80
C ILE A 108 18.26 -8.67 3.48
N GLY A 109 18.54 -9.70 4.28
CA GLY A 109 19.72 -10.54 4.13
C GLY A 109 21.04 -9.78 4.33
N ASP A 110 22.16 -10.43 4.00
CA ASP A 110 23.51 -9.89 4.28
C ASP A 110 23.89 -8.69 3.38
N GLN A 111 23.32 -8.60 2.18
CA GLN A 111 23.63 -7.53 1.22
C GLN A 111 22.63 -6.38 1.25
N GLY A 112 21.59 -6.51 2.07
CA GLY A 112 20.53 -5.52 2.19
C GLY A 112 20.90 -4.36 3.10
N GLU A 113 20.05 -3.36 3.09
CA GLU A 113 20.10 -2.21 4.00
C GLU A 113 18.70 -1.83 4.42
N ALA A 114 18.55 -1.31 5.63
CA ALA A 114 17.27 -0.82 6.11
C ALA A 114 17.40 0.57 6.74
N ALA A 115 16.34 1.37 6.58
CA ALA A 115 16.11 2.61 7.29
C ALA A 115 14.83 2.51 8.12
N LEU A 116 14.75 3.26 9.20
CA LEU A 116 13.65 3.21 10.16
C LEU A 116 13.01 4.58 10.33
N ILE A 117 11.71 4.64 10.15
CA ILE A 117 10.86 5.81 10.40
C ILE A 117 9.86 5.47 11.51
N ALA A 118 9.68 6.36 12.47
CA ALA A 118 8.53 6.35 13.36
C ALA A 118 7.59 7.50 12.97
N TYR A 119 6.29 7.25 12.93
CA TYR A 119 5.32 8.28 12.56
C TYR A 119 4.16 8.38 13.56
N ASP A 120 3.82 9.62 13.87
CA ASP A 120 2.65 10.06 14.64
C ASP A 120 2.09 11.33 13.97
N ALA A 121 2.00 12.48 14.66
CA ALA A 121 1.80 13.80 14.04
C ALA A 121 3.04 14.30 13.30
N ARG A 122 4.17 13.63 13.43
CA ARG A 122 5.45 13.96 12.81
C ARG A 122 6.09 12.70 12.25
N ILE A 123 6.86 12.87 11.18
CA ILE A 123 7.68 11.79 10.62
C ILE A 123 9.08 11.93 11.23
N ARG A 124 9.54 10.91 11.94
CA ARG A 124 10.83 10.86 12.62
C ARG A 124 11.71 9.79 12.00
N VAL A 125 12.76 10.18 11.30
CA VAL A 125 13.78 9.22 10.83
C VAL A 125 14.63 8.84 12.04
N LEU A 126 14.50 7.60 12.50
CA LEU A 126 15.23 7.08 13.65
C LEU A 126 16.58 6.51 13.24
N GLN A 127 16.66 5.92 12.03
CA GLN A 127 17.86 5.36 11.46
C GLN A 127 17.82 5.55 9.95
N ASP A 128 18.87 6.14 9.40
CA ASP A 128 19.09 6.15 7.95
C ASP A 128 19.62 4.79 7.48
N PHE A 129 19.65 4.58 6.17
CA PHE A 129 20.03 3.28 5.59
C PHE A 129 21.33 2.72 6.19
N THR A 130 21.25 1.53 6.71
CA THR A 130 22.36 0.78 7.27
C THR A 130 22.17 -0.72 7.03
N SER A 131 23.27 -1.43 6.81
CA SER A 131 23.32 -2.90 6.81
C SER A 131 23.63 -3.49 8.18
N ASP A 132 23.87 -2.64 9.19
CA ASP A 132 24.22 -3.05 10.54
C ASP A 132 22.95 -3.41 11.34
N PRO A 133 22.72 -4.71 11.65
CA PRO A 133 21.50 -5.16 12.33
C PRO A 133 21.41 -4.65 13.76
N ASP A 134 22.54 -4.38 14.43
CA ASP A 134 22.53 -3.89 15.81
C ASP A 134 22.03 -2.46 15.87
N LYS A 135 22.39 -1.60 14.91
CA LYS A 135 21.87 -0.25 14.81
C LYS A 135 20.37 -0.24 14.60
N ILE A 136 19.87 -1.08 13.67
CA ILE A 136 18.44 -1.22 13.42
C ILE A 136 17.73 -1.63 14.71
N THR A 137 18.18 -2.70 15.33
CA THR A 137 17.58 -3.24 16.58
C THR A 137 17.58 -2.22 17.71
N GLN A 138 18.68 -1.50 17.90
CA GLN A 138 18.77 -0.47 18.95
C GLN A 138 17.78 0.68 18.73
N GLN A 139 17.56 1.10 17.50
CA GLN A 139 16.63 2.18 17.20
C GLN A 139 15.18 1.73 17.29
N VAL A 140 14.85 0.51 16.87
CA VAL A 140 13.50 -0.06 17.06
C VAL A 140 13.15 -0.09 18.56
N LYS A 141 14.07 -0.47 19.44
CA LYS A 141 13.88 -0.48 20.90
C LYS A 141 13.66 0.91 21.50
N LYS A 142 14.07 1.97 20.84
CA LYS A 142 13.91 3.36 21.30
C LYS A 142 12.61 4.01 20.81
N ILE A 143 11.77 3.29 20.09
CA ILE A 143 10.47 3.82 19.67
C ILE A 143 9.61 4.04 20.89
N TYR A 144 9.07 5.24 21.05
CA TYR A 144 8.17 5.63 22.13
C TYR A 144 6.91 6.28 21.56
N PRO A 145 5.78 6.19 22.28
CA PRO A 145 4.54 6.78 21.85
C PRO A 145 4.63 8.31 21.77
N GLY A 146 4.08 8.86 20.70
CA GLY A 146 4.02 10.29 20.47
C GLY A 146 2.61 10.86 20.68
N SER A 147 2.15 11.68 19.72
CA SER A 147 0.84 12.32 19.71
C SER A 147 -0.29 11.33 19.42
N THR A 148 -1.54 11.85 19.37
CA THR A 148 -2.73 11.05 19.03
C THR A 148 -2.93 10.91 17.53
N SER A 149 -2.27 11.72 16.71
CA SER A 149 -2.42 11.73 15.25
C SER A 149 -1.67 10.57 14.59
N ASN A 150 -2.10 10.21 13.37
CA ASN A 150 -1.50 9.15 12.56
C ASN A 150 -1.36 9.67 11.12
N ARG A 151 -0.13 10.04 10.71
CA ARG A 151 0.19 10.56 9.37
C ARG A 151 0.75 9.44 8.47
N LEU A 152 -0.06 8.42 8.23
CA LEU A 152 0.31 7.25 7.43
C LEU A 152 0.73 7.62 6.00
N ILE A 153 -0.09 8.42 5.31
CA ILE A 153 0.17 8.79 3.90
C ILE A 153 1.47 9.58 3.78
N ASP A 154 1.72 10.50 4.71
CA ASP A 154 2.95 11.28 4.72
C ASP A 154 4.18 10.42 5.02
N ALA A 155 4.05 9.40 5.89
CA ALA A 155 5.11 8.42 6.13
C ALA A 155 5.42 7.61 4.87
N VAL A 156 4.40 7.27 4.07
CA VAL A 156 4.57 6.61 2.76
C VAL A 156 5.31 7.52 1.77
N VAL A 157 4.95 8.80 1.70
CA VAL A 157 5.62 9.78 0.83
C VAL A 157 7.08 9.95 1.22
N ASP A 158 7.36 10.13 2.52
CA ASP A 158 8.74 10.31 3.02
C ASP A 158 9.58 9.04 2.85
N GLY A 159 9.02 7.86 3.16
CA GLY A 159 9.69 6.58 2.93
C GLY A 159 10.00 6.34 1.45
N THR A 160 9.07 6.68 0.55
CA THR A 160 9.28 6.61 -0.89
C THR A 160 10.42 7.54 -1.33
N ARG A 161 10.43 8.79 -0.83
CA ARG A 161 11.49 9.75 -1.10
C ARG A 161 12.86 9.24 -0.65
N MET A 162 12.97 8.66 0.54
CA MET A 162 14.21 8.03 1.02
C MET A 162 14.67 6.91 0.07
N LEU A 163 13.76 6.04 -0.36
CA LEU A 163 14.08 4.95 -1.28
C LEU A 163 14.53 5.43 -2.68
N THR A 164 14.05 6.58 -3.15
CA THR A 164 14.49 7.13 -4.45
C THR A 164 15.97 7.55 -4.46
N THR A 165 16.55 7.81 -3.30
CA THR A 165 17.99 8.11 -3.17
C THR A 165 18.87 6.89 -3.35
N ARG A 166 18.29 5.68 -3.28
CA ARG A 166 19.06 4.43 -3.35
C ARG A 166 19.34 4.01 -4.80
N PRO A 167 20.43 3.28 -5.04
CA PRO A 167 20.81 2.81 -6.37
C PRO A 167 19.67 2.07 -7.07
N LYS A 168 19.57 2.22 -8.41
CA LYS A 168 18.50 1.62 -9.21
C LYS A 168 18.57 0.09 -9.31
N ASN A 169 19.75 -0.49 -9.08
CA ASN A 169 20.00 -1.95 -9.09
C ASN A 169 19.62 -2.63 -7.78
N ARG A 170 18.91 -1.95 -6.88
CA ARG A 170 18.41 -2.51 -5.62
C ARG A 170 16.89 -2.58 -5.66
N ARG A 171 16.33 -3.62 -5.07
CA ARG A 171 14.86 -3.69 -4.85
C ARG A 171 14.48 -2.69 -3.77
N ARG A 172 13.54 -1.82 -4.08
CA ARG A 172 13.06 -0.77 -3.17
C ARG A 172 11.78 -1.22 -2.52
N ILE A 173 11.79 -1.34 -1.19
CA ILE A 173 10.67 -1.85 -0.42
C ILE A 173 10.33 -0.86 0.67
N LEU A 174 9.05 -0.54 0.79
CA LEU A 174 8.49 0.21 1.91
C LEU A 174 7.54 -0.71 2.69
N MET A 175 7.88 -0.98 3.94
CA MET A 175 7.02 -1.72 4.86
C MET A 175 6.43 -0.78 5.89
N VAL A 176 5.12 -0.79 6.03
CA VAL A 176 4.40 -0.02 7.05
C VAL A 176 3.86 -0.98 8.10
N ILE A 177 4.14 -0.70 9.36
CA ILE A 177 3.60 -1.42 10.52
C ILE A 177 2.71 -0.43 11.27
N GLY A 178 1.39 -0.59 11.16
CA GLY A 178 0.45 0.38 11.70
C GLY A 178 -1.00 -0.01 11.49
N GLU A 179 -1.89 0.88 11.89
CA GLU A 179 -3.31 0.80 11.60
C GLU A 179 -3.57 1.19 10.14
N THR A 180 -4.63 0.65 9.57
CA THR A 180 -5.02 0.93 8.18
C THR A 180 -5.53 2.34 7.96
N ARG A 181 -6.00 3.00 9.02
CA ARG A 181 -6.63 4.32 8.96
C ARG A 181 -5.61 5.44 9.02
N ASP A 182 -5.73 6.42 8.14
CA ASP A 182 -4.97 7.68 8.19
C ASP A 182 -5.77 8.78 8.89
N VAL A 183 -5.14 9.48 9.83
CA VAL A 183 -5.75 10.59 10.58
C VAL A 183 -4.72 11.71 10.74
N GLY A 184 -4.66 12.61 9.76
CA GLY A 184 -3.86 13.82 9.88
C GLY A 184 -2.75 14.01 8.86
N SER A 185 -2.65 13.16 7.83
CA SER A 185 -1.74 13.43 6.72
C SER A 185 -2.19 14.64 5.90
N GLU A 186 -1.22 15.40 5.42
CA GLU A 186 -1.41 16.50 4.46
C GLU A 186 -1.38 15.98 3.02
N GLY A 187 -0.63 14.89 2.79
CA GLY A 187 -0.52 14.23 1.50
C GLY A 187 -1.80 13.53 1.06
N ARG A 188 -1.91 13.31 -0.25
CA ARG A 188 -3.03 12.59 -0.86
C ARG A 188 -2.64 11.16 -1.19
N SER A 189 -3.50 10.20 -0.87
CA SER A 189 -3.25 8.78 -1.14
C SER A 189 -2.95 8.49 -2.61
N ARG A 190 -3.63 9.18 -3.55
CA ARG A 190 -3.37 9.06 -4.99
C ARG A 190 -1.94 9.45 -5.35
N GLU A 191 -1.48 10.59 -4.85
CA GLU A 191 -0.13 11.08 -5.12
C GLU A 191 0.94 10.16 -4.52
N ALA A 192 0.68 9.64 -3.31
CA ALA A 192 1.53 8.66 -2.66
C ALA A 192 1.62 7.35 -3.48
N LEU A 193 0.49 6.83 -3.98
CA LEU A 193 0.46 5.65 -4.85
C LEU A 193 1.23 5.87 -6.14
N LEU A 194 1.01 6.99 -6.82
CA LEU A 194 1.76 7.34 -8.02
C LEU A 194 3.26 7.45 -7.73
N GLY A 195 3.63 8.07 -6.60
CA GLY A 195 5.02 8.15 -6.15
C GLY A 195 5.66 6.77 -5.96
N LEU A 196 4.97 5.85 -5.29
CA LEU A 196 5.41 4.45 -5.15
C LEU A 196 5.62 3.77 -6.50
N GLN A 197 4.64 3.90 -7.42
CA GLN A 197 4.71 3.27 -8.74
C GLN A 197 5.83 3.83 -9.60
N PHE A 198 6.02 5.16 -9.66
CA PHE A 198 7.09 5.79 -10.43
C PHE A 198 8.48 5.52 -9.86
N ALA A 199 8.58 5.40 -8.54
CA ALA A 199 9.83 5.04 -7.89
C ALA A 199 10.13 3.53 -7.95
N ASN A 200 9.23 2.72 -8.52
CA ASN A 200 9.27 1.24 -8.48
C ASN A 200 9.48 0.71 -7.04
N VAL A 201 8.72 1.27 -6.09
CA VAL A 201 8.72 0.86 -4.69
C VAL A 201 7.60 -0.16 -4.48
N LEU A 202 7.95 -1.31 -3.96
CA LEU A 202 7.03 -2.34 -3.53
C LEU A 202 6.57 -2.04 -2.10
N PHE A 203 5.26 -2.02 -1.88
CA PHE A 203 4.69 -1.66 -0.59
C PHE A 203 4.14 -2.89 0.14
N TYR A 204 4.55 -3.05 1.40
CA TYR A 204 4.04 -4.06 2.33
C TYR A 204 3.35 -3.42 3.52
N GLY A 205 2.22 -3.97 3.92
CA GLY A 205 1.48 -3.55 5.11
C GLY A 205 1.45 -4.63 6.18
N VAL A 206 1.71 -4.27 7.43
CA VAL A 206 1.41 -5.09 8.61
C VAL A 206 0.32 -4.38 9.39
N ASP A 207 -0.91 -4.88 9.25
CA ASP A 207 -2.10 -4.25 9.84
C ASP A 207 -2.27 -4.60 11.32
N MET A 208 -2.14 -3.60 12.18
CA MET A 208 -2.36 -3.70 13.62
C MET A 208 -3.81 -3.46 14.06
N SER A 209 -4.69 -3.00 13.17
CA SER A 209 -6.06 -2.56 13.53
C SER A 209 -6.87 -3.68 14.16
N ARG A 210 -6.73 -4.92 13.67
CA ARG A 210 -7.48 -6.08 14.20
C ARG A 210 -7.08 -6.39 15.63
N PHE A 211 -5.81 -6.30 15.97
CA PHE A 211 -5.33 -6.54 17.31
C PHE A 211 -5.77 -5.43 18.27
N MET A 212 -5.72 -4.17 17.84
CA MET A 212 -6.26 -3.06 18.60
C MET A 212 -7.74 -3.25 18.91
N ASN A 213 -8.53 -3.69 17.93
CA ASN A 213 -9.95 -4.01 18.15
C ASN A 213 -10.16 -5.11 19.19
N VAL A 214 -9.29 -6.13 19.23
CA VAL A 214 -9.35 -7.19 20.25
C VAL A 214 -9.00 -6.66 21.65
N LEU A 215 -7.98 -5.79 21.75
CA LEU A 215 -7.56 -5.18 23.03
C LEU A 215 -8.58 -4.19 23.59
N THR A 216 -9.26 -3.44 22.72
CA THR A 216 -10.19 -2.38 23.09
C THR A 216 -11.65 -2.84 23.08
N ALA A 217 -11.94 -4.03 22.53
CA ALA A 217 -13.29 -4.57 22.51
C ALA A 217 -13.82 -4.77 23.93
N PRO A 218 -15.06 -4.33 24.22
CA PRO A 218 -15.71 -4.69 25.47
C PRO A 218 -15.70 -6.21 25.60
N GLN A 219 -15.37 -6.73 26.78
CA GLN A 219 -15.43 -8.17 27.05
C GLN A 219 -16.78 -8.71 26.57
N PRO A 220 -16.81 -9.75 25.72
CA PRO A 220 -18.07 -10.30 25.27
C PRO A 220 -18.86 -10.75 26.50
N VAL A 221 -20.05 -10.17 26.70
CA VAL A 221 -20.95 -10.62 27.74
C VAL A 221 -21.21 -12.09 27.47
N PRO A 222 -21.02 -13.02 28.43
CA PRO A 222 -21.26 -14.43 28.22
C PRO A 222 -22.68 -14.59 27.68
N ARG A 223 -22.79 -15.05 26.42
CA ARG A 223 -24.11 -15.39 25.86
C ARG A 223 -24.63 -16.63 26.54
N SER A 224 -25.89 -16.60 26.96
CA SER A 224 -26.54 -17.72 27.60
C SER A 224 -26.97 -18.84 26.64
N ASP A 225 -26.74 -18.66 25.32
CA ASP A 225 -27.09 -19.59 24.27
C ASP A 225 -25.85 -20.12 23.56
N ASN A 226 -25.69 -21.45 23.50
CA ASN A 226 -24.64 -22.15 22.78
C ASN A 226 -25.03 -22.46 21.32
N LEU A 227 -25.84 -21.61 20.68
CA LEU A 227 -26.22 -21.82 19.28
C LEU A 227 -25.04 -21.56 18.34
N PRO A 228 -24.79 -22.47 17.36
CA PRO A 228 -23.81 -22.21 16.31
C PRO A 228 -24.11 -20.88 15.55
N PRO A 229 -23.10 -20.16 15.06
CA PRO A 229 -23.28 -18.87 14.36
C PRO A 229 -24.33 -18.90 13.22
N ALA A 230 -24.43 -20.04 12.53
CA ALA A 230 -25.40 -20.23 11.44
C ALA A 230 -26.87 -20.31 11.90
N MET A 231 -27.12 -20.47 13.20
CA MET A 231 -28.48 -20.56 13.79
C MET A 231 -28.93 -19.25 14.45
N HIS A 232 -28.09 -18.21 14.43
CA HIS A 232 -28.51 -16.91 14.93
C HIS A 232 -29.44 -16.22 13.93
N PRO A 233 -30.56 -15.63 14.37
CA PRO A 233 -31.42 -14.87 13.49
C PRO A 233 -30.68 -13.66 12.97
N MET A 234 -30.83 -13.38 11.68
CA MET A 234 -30.31 -12.17 11.06
C MET A 234 -30.86 -10.91 11.76
N PRO A 235 -30.07 -9.82 11.88
CA PRO A 235 -30.58 -8.55 12.39
C PRO A 235 -31.85 -8.14 11.65
N SER A 236 -32.85 -7.62 12.36
CA SER A 236 -34.13 -7.22 11.77
C SER A 236 -33.92 -6.18 10.68
N GLY A 237 -34.40 -6.46 9.48
CA GLY A 237 -34.31 -5.57 8.31
C GLY A 237 -33.21 -5.93 7.29
N VAL A 238 -32.39 -6.94 7.56
CA VAL A 238 -31.37 -7.40 6.60
C VAL A 238 -31.84 -8.71 5.94
N PRO A 239 -32.06 -8.75 4.62
CA PRO A 239 -32.45 -9.99 3.94
C PRO A 239 -31.29 -10.96 3.94
N ALA A 240 -31.55 -12.24 4.27
CA ALA A 240 -30.57 -13.32 4.22
C ALA A 240 -30.25 -13.71 2.77
N THR A 241 -29.42 -12.94 2.09
CA THR A 241 -28.87 -13.31 0.78
C THR A 241 -27.46 -13.86 0.94
N PRO A 242 -26.94 -14.69 -0.01
CA PRO A 242 -25.56 -15.16 0.04
C PRO A 242 -24.53 -14.03 0.21
N THR A 243 -24.80 -12.85 -0.36
CA THR A 243 -23.94 -11.66 -0.30
C THR A 243 -23.93 -11.05 1.11
N THR A 244 -25.10 -10.90 1.75
CA THR A 244 -25.19 -10.33 3.10
C THR A 244 -24.64 -11.27 4.17
N VAL A 245 -24.78 -12.59 3.97
CA VAL A 245 -24.16 -13.61 4.80
C VAL A 245 -22.65 -13.58 4.65
N ALA A 246 -22.11 -13.44 3.43
CA ALA A 246 -20.69 -13.35 3.17
C ALA A 246 -20.07 -12.07 3.75
N GLN A 247 -20.78 -10.94 3.73
CA GLN A 247 -20.33 -9.67 4.33
C GLN A 247 -20.31 -9.71 5.86
N LEU A 248 -21.25 -10.40 6.49
CA LEU A 248 -21.33 -10.50 7.95
C LEU A 248 -20.39 -11.56 8.52
N TYR A 249 -20.11 -12.62 7.78
CA TYR A 249 -19.36 -13.79 8.27
C TYR A 249 -18.05 -14.07 7.52
N GLY A 250 -17.70 -13.27 6.53
CA GLY A 250 -16.41 -13.25 5.82
C GLY A 250 -16.24 -14.44 4.86
N THR A 251 -16.19 -14.15 3.57
CA THR A 251 -15.55 -15.01 2.58
C THR A 251 -14.41 -14.23 1.93
N ASN A 252 -13.28 -14.91 1.71
CA ASN A 252 -12.10 -14.33 1.06
C ASN A 252 -12.47 -13.78 -0.31
N GLY A 253 -12.61 -12.45 -0.41
CA GLY A 253 -12.87 -11.75 -1.68
C GLY A 253 -11.68 -11.93 -2.63
N GLY A 254 -11.94 -12.54 -3.77
CA GLY A 254 -10.94 -12.77 -4.80
C GLY A 254 -10.47 -11.47 -5.49
N THR A 255 -9.29 -11.53 -6.06
CA THR A 255 -8.59 -10.44 -6.77
C THR A 255 -9.33 -9.87 -7.99
N ALA A 256 -10.41 -10.51 -8.45
CA ALA A 256 -11.17 -10.10 -9.64
C ALA A 256 -11.92 -8.76 -9.48
N GLU A 257 -12.25 -8.34 -8.24
CA GLU A 257 -12.97 -7.08 -7.98
C GLU A 257 -12.03 -5.87 -7.86
N PHE A 258 -10.72 -6.08 -7.80
CA PHE A 258 -9.76 -5.01 -7.55
C PHE A 258 -9.46 -4.15 -8.79
N ILE A 259 -9.60 -4.66 -10.00
CA ILE A 259 -9.36 -3.91 -11.25
C ILE A 259 -10.34 -2.72 -11.38
N PRO A 260 -11.64 -2.89 -11.16
CA PRO A 260 -12.58 -1.77 -11.09
C PRO A 260 -12.18 -0.75 -10.01
N LEU A 261 -11.73 -1.22 -8.85
CA LEU A 261 -11.26 -0.39 -7.74
C LEU A 261 -10.07 0.49 -8.15
N MET A 262 -9.06 -0.07 -8.82
CA MET A 262 -7.91 0.71 -9.30
C MET A 262 -8.31 1.77 -10.33
N VAL A 263 -9.22 1.45 -11.24
CA VAL A 263 -9.74 2.42 -12.21
C VAL A 263 -10.52 3.54 -11.50
N GLU A 264 -11.27 3.22 -10.44
CA GLU A 264 -11.99 4.19 -9.63
C GLU A 264 -11.05 5.06 -8.78
N VAL A 265 -9.96 4.48 -8.25
CA VAL A 265 -8.90 5.21 -7.54
C VAL A 265 -8.35 6.35 -8.42
N PHE A 266 -8.11 6.07 -9.71
CA PHE A 266 -7.63 7.08 -10.64
C PHE A 266 -8.72 8.03 -11.13
N LYS A 267 -10.00 7.70 -10.95
CA LYS A 267 -11.16 8.58 -11.23
C LYS A 267 -11.54 9.50 -10.06
N ASP A 268 -10.71 9.59 -9.02
CA ASP A 268 -10.91 10.50 -7.86
C ASP A 268 -12.06 10.12 -6.91
N VAL A 269 -12.38 8.84 -6.78
CA VAL A 269 -13.37 8.38 -5.80
C VAL A 269 -12.75 8.39 -4.40
N LYS A 270 -12.89 9.50 -3.70
CA LYS A 270 -12.33 9.74 -2.34
C LYS A 270 -12.71 8.69 -1.28
N ALA A 271 -13.81 7.95 -1.48
CA ALA A 271 -14.32 7.00 -0.48
C ALA A 271 -13.37 5.82 -0.26
N ILE A 272 -12.73 5.31 -1.32
CA ILE A 272 -11.91 4.09 -1.29
C ILE A 272 -10.59 4.30 -0.53
N PHE A 273 -9.97 5.48 -0.68
CA PHE A 273 -8.73 5.81 0.02
C PHE A 273 -8.92 6.10 1.51
N LYS A 274 -10.16 6.37 1.93
CA LYS A 274 -10.43 6.77 3.30
C LYS A 274 -10.47 5.59 4.27
N ASP A 275 -10.87 4.43 3.78
CA ASP A 275 -11.16 3.28 4.64
C ASP A 275 -9.95 2.36 4.85
N ASN A 276 -9.15 2.10 3.81
CA ASN A 276 -7.91 1.31 3.94
C ASN A 276 -6.85 1.71 2.91
N PRO A 277 -6.05 2.76 3.14
CA PRO A 277 -4.96 3.14 2.23
C PRO A 277 -3.86 2.07 2.14
N ILE A 278 -3.62 1.25 3.18
CA ILE A 278 -2.62 0.16 3.14
C ILE A 278 -2.99 -0.85 2.05
N GLU A 279 -4.25 -1.28 1.98
CA GLU A 279 -4.73 -2.19 0.94
C GLU A 279 -4.53 -1.61 -0.48
N VAL A 280 -4.81 -0.32 -0.65
CA VAL A 280 -4.63 0.34 -1.95
C VAL A 280 -3.15 0.37 -2.36
N PHE A 281 -2.24 0.68 -1.43
CA PHE A 281 -0.81 0.72 -1.71
C PHE A 281 -0.23 -0.66 -1.97
N THR A 282 -0.60 -1.68 -1.17
CA THR A 282 -0.14 -3.06 -1.36
C THR A 282 -0.57 -3.59 -2.72
N LYS A 283 -1.86 -3.56 -3.00
CA LYS A 283 -2.40 -4.05 -4.28
C LYS A 283 -1.90 -3.22 -5.47
N GLY A 284 -1.81 -1.90 -5.32
CA GLY A 284 -1.36 -1.00 -6.39
C GLY A 284 0.12 -1.14 -6.76
N THR A 285 0.95 -1.70 -5.88
CA THR A 285 2.37 -1.95 -6.13
C THR A 285 2.71 -3.42 -6.34
N GLY A 286 1.78 -4.35 -6.04
CA GLY A 286 1.97 -5.80 -6.14
C GLY A 286 2.60 -6.43 -4.89
N GLY A 287 2.56 -5.74 -3.75
CA GLY A 287 2.94 -6.30 -2.46
C GLY A 287 1.75 -6.92 -1.73
N SER A 288 1.94 -7.20 -0.45
CA SER A 288 0.96 -7.90 0.38
C SER A 288 0.68 -7.20 1.70
N GLU A 289 -0.50 -7.46 2.24
CA GLU A 289 -0.90 -7.02 3.58
C GLU A 289 -0.98 -8.24 4.50
N PHE A 290 -0.34 -8.14 5.66
CA PHE A 290 -0.31 -9.18 6.68
C PHE A 290 -1.08 -8.71 7.90
N GLY A 291 -2.09 -9.48 8.29
CA GLY A 291 -2.87 -9.22 9.50
C GLY A 291 -2.10 -9.63 10.75
N PHE A 292 -2.22 -8.83 11.80
CA PHE A 292 -1.61 -9.04 13.09
C PHE A 292 -2.69 -9.30 14.15
N HIS A 293 -2.64 -10.46 14.80
CA HIS A 293 -3.63 -10.87 15.81
C HIS A 293 -3.03 -11.09 17.21
N GLY A 294 -1.72 -10.95 17.38
CA GLY A 294 -1.01 -11.17 18.63
C GLY A 294 0.51 -11.17 18.42
N LEU A 295 1.25 -11.36 19.50
CA LEU A 295 2.72 -11.34 19.49
C LEU A 295 3.35 -12.29 18.48
N HIS A 296 2.93 -13.53 18.51
CA HIS A 296 3.45 -14.59 17.65
C HIS A 296 3.12 -14.30 16.18
N SER A 297 1.97 -13.69 15.91
CA SER A 297 1.55 -13.35 14.55
C SER A 297 2.33 -12.19 13.92
N LEU A 298 3.01 -11.33 14.69
CA LEU A 298 3.88 -10.31 14.13
C LEU A 298 5.19 -10.92 13.59
N GLU A 299 5.76 -11.88 14.32
CA GLU A 299 6.92 -12.65 13.88
C GLU A 299 6.56 -13.46 12.62
N GLU A 300 5.38 -14.13 12.63
CA GLU A 300 4.86 -14.84 11.45
C GLU A 300 4.61 -13.92 10.26
N ALA A 301 4.09 -12.71 10.48
CA ALA A 301 3.90 -11.72 9.42
C ALA A 301 5.24 -11.30 8.79
N MET A 302 6.27 -11.09 9.61
CA MET A 302 7.63 -10.79 9.15
C MET A 302 8.24 -11.95 8.38
N GLN A 303 8.03 -13.18 8.86
CA GLN A 303 8.51 -14.39 8.19
C GLN A 303 7.84 -14.55 6.82
N LYS A 304 6.51 -14.46 6.76
CA LYS A 304 5.75 -14.53 5.49
C LYS A 304 6.17 -13.44 4.50
N ALA A 305 6.37 -12.21 4.99
CA ALA A 305 6.87 -11.13 4.15
C ALA A 305 8.27 -11.45 3.59
N GLY A 306 9.13 -12.05 4.40
CA GLY A 306 10.46 -12.50 3.97
C GLY A 306 10.37 -13.62 2.93
N GLU A 307 9.56 -14.65 3.17
CA GLU A 307 9.33 -15.74 2.23
C GLU A 307 8.82 -15.22 0.89
N GLU A 308 7.84 -14.30 0.91
CA GLU A 308 7.32 -13.66 -0.28
C GLU A 308 8.39 -12.87 -1.04
N LEU A 309 9.17 -12.04 -0.34
CA LEU A 309 10.24 -11.24 -0.92
C LEU A 309 11.32 -12.10 -1.59
N HIS A 310 11.64 -13.25 -1.00
CA HIS A 310 12.66 -14.17 -1.54
C HIS A 310 12.12 -15.08 -2.65
N SER A 311 10.81 -15.29 -2.74
CA SER A 311 10.17 -16.11 -3.78
C SER A 311 9.68 -15.30 -4.98
N GLN A 312 9.82 -13.97 -4.94
CA GLN A 312 9.28 -13.07 -5.94
C GLN A 312 10.21 -12.90 -7.13
N TYR A 313 9.69 -13.11 -8.34
CA TYR A 313 10.34 -12.72 -9.59
C TYR A 313 10.19 -11.23 -9.83
N THR A 314 11.18 -10.62 -10.45
CA THR A 314 11.12 -9.22 -10.87
C THR A 314 11.12 -9.16 -12.39
N ILE A 315 9.99 -8.80 -12.98
CA ILE A 315 9.88 -8.58 -14.42
C ILE A 315 9.99 -7.09 -14.69
N SER A 316 10.84 -6.73 -15.64
CA SER A 316 10.98 -5.34 -16.09
C SER A 316 10.82 -5.24 -17.60
N TYR A 317 10.22 -4.15 -18.07
CA TYR A 317 10.02 -3.88 -19.49
C TYR A 317 9.90 -2.39 -19.77
N ASN A 318 10.19 -2.04 -21.04
CA ASN A 318 9.96 -0.72 -21.56
C ASN A 318 8.68 -0.76 -22.43
N PRO A 319 7.56 -0.16 -22.01
CA PRO A 319 6.29 -0.32 -22.70
C PRO A 319 6.36 0.08 -24.18
N ASN A 320 5.85 -0.81 -25.06
CA ASN A 320 5.77 -0.57 -26.50
C ASN A 320 4.46 0.15 -26.92
N ASN A 321 3.62 0.50 -25.95
CA ASN A 321 2.31 1.13 -26.11
C ASN A 321 2.16 2.42 -25.29
N LYS A 322 3.26 3.15 -25.02
CA LYS A 322 3.27 4.38 -24.23
C LYS A 322 2.36 5.50 -24.73
N ASP A 323 2.01 5.47 -25.99
CA ASP A 323 1.18 6.49 -26.63
C ASP A 323 -0.31 6.39 -26.25
N GLU A 324 -0.72 5.25 -25.67
CA GLU A 324 -2.11 5.03 -25.27
C GLU A 324 -2.53 5.93 -24.11
N GLY A 325 -1.61 6.22 -23.18
CA GLY A 325 -1.88 7.02 -21.99
C GLY A 325 -2.95 6.42 -21.08
N GLY A 326 -3.11 6.95 -19.88
CA GLY A 326 -4.11 6.47 -18.95
C GLY A 326 -3.63 5.29 -18.11
N PHE A 327 -4.57 4.46 -17.64
CA PHE A 327 -4.24 3.26 -16.87
C PHE A 327 -3.86 2.10 -17.77
N HIS A 328 -2.67 1.57 -17.59
CA HIS A 328 -2.12 0.42 -18.28
C HIS A 328 -2.30 -0.83 -17.43
N HIS A 329 -3.09 -1.78 -17.91
CA HIS A 329 -3.39 -3.03 -17.22
C HIS A 329 -2.31 -4.07 -17.52
N ILE A 330 -1.72 -4.67 -16.47
CA ILE A 330 -0.69 -5.71 -16.57
C ILE A 330 -1.30 -7.08 -16.31
N VAL A 331 -1.00 -8.02 -17.20
CA VAL A 331 -1.29 -9.45 -17.01
C VAL A 331 -0.02 -10.24 -17.24
N VAL A 332 0.33 -11.12 -16.31
CA VAL A 332 1.48 -12.04 -16.44
C VAL A 332 0.95 -13.47 -16.53
N GLN A 333 1.49 -14.23 -17.49
CA GLN A 333 1.21 -15.63 -17.68
C GLN A 333 2.51 -16.44 -17.61
N VAL A 334 2.42 -17.69 -17.16
CA VAL A 334 3.54 -18.63 -17.07
C VAL A 334 3.20 -19.84 -17.93
N GLY A 335 4.07 -20.13 -18.91
CA GLY A 335 3.92 -21.27 -19.81
C GLY A 335 4.70 -22.50 -19.35
N GLY A 336 4.19 -23.70 -19.69
CA GLY A 336 4.93 -24.95 -19.48
C GLY A 336 4.97 -25.49 -18.05
N HIS A 337 4.18 -24.91 -17.13
CA HIS A 337 4.10 -25.32 -15.72
C HIS A 337 2.68 -25.69 -15.31
N PRO A 338 2.28 -26.98 -15.44
CA PRO A 338 0.92 -27.43 -15.13
C PRO A 338 0.57 -27.37 -13.64
N GLU A 339 1.59 -27.23 -12.76
CA GLU A 339 1.43 -27.03 -11.34
C GLU A 339 1.00 -25.60 -10.96
N VAL A 340 1.21 -24.62 -11.84
CA VAL A 340 0.85 -23.22 -11.59
C VAL A 340 -0.66 -23.06 -11.62
N GLU A 341 -1.21 -22.62 -10.49
CA GLU A 341 -2.63 -22.30 -10.34
C GLU A 341 -2.88 -20.79 -10.42
N ARG A 342 -1.99 -19.98 -9.82
CA ARG A 342 -2.20 -18.54 -9.72
C ARG A 342 -0.91 -17.76 -9.91
N VAL A 343 -1.00 -16.69 -10.68
CA VAL A 343 0.06 -15.68 -10.84
C VAL A 343 -0.44 -14.37 -10.26
N GLN A 344 0.33 -13.78 -9.36
CA GLN A 344 0.00 -12.51 -8.73
C GLN A 344 1.04 -11.47 -9.12
N THR A 345 0.58 -10.30 -9.54
CA THR A 345 1.42 -9.13 -9.84
C THR A 345 0.64 -7.85 -9.55
N ARG A 346 1.27 -6.70 -9.71
CA ARG A 346 0.53 -5.43 -9.66
C ARG A 346 -0.47 -5.36 -10.82
N PRO A 347 -1.68 -4.79 -10.61
CA PRO A 347 -2.74 -4.78 -11.63
C PRO A 347 -2.41 -3.87 -12.81
N GLY A 348 -1.52 -2.92 -12.63
CA GLY A 348 -1.15 -1.96 -13.66
C GLY A 348 -0.46 -0.72 -13.10
N TYR A 349 -0.35 0.28 -13.95
CA TYR A 349 0.26 1.57 -13.63
C TYR A 349 -0.37 2.69 -14.46
N TRP A 350 -0.12 3.93 -14.08
CA TRP A 350 -0.64 5.08 -14.78
C TRP A 350 0.44 5.74 -15.66
N LEU A 351 0.10 6.00 -16.91
CA LEU A 351 0.88 6.87 -17.80
C LEU A 351 0.16 8.20 -17.99
N ALA A 352 0.89 9.30 -17.82
CA ALA A 352 0.35 10.60 -18.17
C ALA A 352 0.06 10.65 -19.70
N PRO A 353 -1.08 11.17 -20.14
CA PRO A 353 -1.31 11.40 -21.55
C PRO A 353 -0.26 12.37 -22.07
N LYS A 354 0.28 12.10 -23.29
CA LYS A 354 1.20 13.00 -23.96
C LYS A 354 0.52 14.28 -24.36
#